data_aae020e9c630ec7275e87ca248f82e12
#
_entry.id   aae020e9c630ec7275e87ca248f82e12
#
_cell.length_a   1.000
_cell.length_b   1.000
_cell.length_c   1.000
_cell.angle_alpha   90.00
_cell.angle_beta   90.00
_cell.angle_gamma   90.00
#
_symmetry.space_group_name_H-M   'P 1'
#
loop_
_entity.id
_entity.type
_entity.pdbx_description
1 polymer ?
#
loop_
_entity_poly.entity_id
_entity_poly.type
_entity_poly.pdbx_seq_one_letter_code
_entity_poly.pdbx_strand_id
1 'polypeptide(L)'
;MKRVTGIGGIFFKAADPKALGAWYRDHLGLDVSAWGGAIFPWGGPEGAPGMTIWCPFAQDTGYMAPSASPFMVNFRVADLDALLAALRAEGCQVLDKTETSEQGKFGWVMDPEG
;
A
#
# COMPACT_ATOMS: atom_id res chain seq x y z
N MET A 1 9.75 -8.15 18.79
CA MET A 1 9.89 -6.75 18.35
C MET A 1 8.79 -6.40 17.37
N LYS A 2 8.12 -5.32 17.61
CA LYS A 2 7.06 -4.87 16.72
C LYS A 2 7.67 -4.08 15.56
N ARG A 3 7.51 -4.59 14.34
CA ARG A 3 8.07 -3.96 13.13
C ARG A 3 7.01 -3.16 12.37
N VAL A 4 5.79 -3.70 12.29
CA VAL A 4 4.68 -3.08 11.56
C VAL A 4 3.86 -2.25 12.54
N THR A 5 3.56 -1.00 12.16
CA THR A 5 2.79 -0.09 13.01
C THR A 5 1.36 0.12 12.50
N GLY A 6 1.05 -0.31 11.30
CA GLY A 6 -0.29 -0.20 10.74
C GLY A 6 -0.35 -0.57 9.26
N ILE A 7 -1.53 -0.49 8.69
CA ILE A 7 -1.73 -0.69 7.27
C ILE A 7 -1.75 0.68 6.61
N GLY A 8 -0.76 0.92 5.73
CA GLY A 8 -0.64 2.19 5.02
C GLY A 8 -1.41 2.25 3.73
N GLY A 9 -1.70 1.10 3.11
CA GLY A 9 -2.45 1.11 1.88
C GLY A 9 -2.93 -0.26 1.44
N ILE A 10 -4.06 -0.25 0.74
CA ILE A 10 -4.59 -1.43 0.08
C ILE A 10 -4.70 -1.07 -1.40
N PHE A 11 -3.87 -1.72 -2.21
CA PHE A 11 -3.77 -1.48 -3.64
C PHE A 11 -4.16 -2.74 -4.38
N PHE A 12 -4.99 -2.61 -5.40
CA PHE A 12 -5.49 -3.77 -6.10
C PHE A 12 -5.79 -3.44 -7.56
N LYS A 13 -5.72 -4.45 -8.40
CA LYS A 13 -5.96 -4.30 -9.82
C LYS A 13 -7.45 -4.28 -10.10
N ALA A 14 -7.89 -3.43 -11.01
CA ALA A 14 -9.27 -3.30 -11.42
C ALA A 14 -9.35 -3.18 -12.93
N ALA A 15 -10.37 -3.77 -13.53
CA ALA A 15 -10.57 -3.68 -14.98
C ALA A 15 -10.83 -2.24 -15.42
N ASP A 16 -11.59 -1.50 -14.61
CA ASP A 16 -11.87 -0.08 -14.85
C ASP A 16 -11.80 0.64 -13.50
N PRO A 17 -10.61 1.11 -13.10
CA PRO A 17 -10.44 1.76 -11.79
C PRO A 17 -11.34 2.97 -11.60
N LYS A 18 -11.55 3.77 -12.66
CA LYS A 18 -12.36 4.96 -12.57
C LYS A 18 -13.83 4.65 -12.32
N ALA A 19 -14.37 3.69 -13.06
CA ALA A 19 -15.75 3.25 -12.88
C ALA A 19 -15.94 2.59 -11.51
N LEU A 20 -14.95 1.81 -11.06
CA LEU A 20 -15.00 1.18 -9.74
C LEU A 20 -14.99 2.22 -8.64
N GLY A 21 -14.12 3.23 -8.75
CA GLY A 21 -14.08 4.33 -7.79
C GLY A 21 -15.42 5.06 -7.70
N ALA A 22 -16.06 5.30 -8.84
CA ALA A 22 -17.38 5.93 -8.87
C ALA A 22 -18.43 5.08 -8.16
N TRP A 23 -18.38 3.76 -8.34
CA TRP A 23 -19.29 2.85 -7.65
C TRP A 23 -19.15 2.94 -6.13
N TYR A 24 -17.88 2.91 -5.64
CA TYR A 24 -17.62 2.99 -4.20
C TYR A 24 -18.02 4.35 -3.63
N ARG A 25 -17.81 5.42 -4.38
CA ARG A 25 -18.25 6.76 -3.97
C ARG A 25 -19.77 6.82 -3.87
N ASP A 26 -20.47 6.33 -4.90
CA ASP A 26 -21.93 6.48 -5.01
C ASP A 26 -22.68 5.56 -4.04
N HIS A 27 -22.14 4.38 -3.77
CA HIS A 27 -22.83 3.35 -2.98
C HIS A 27 -22.31 3.20 -1.56
N LEU A 28 -21.03 3.42 -1.33
CA LEU A 28 -20.43 3.28 0.01
C LEU A 28 -19.99 4.63 0.60
N GLY A 29 -20.11 5.70 -0.15
CA GLY A 29 -19.79 7.02 0.36
C GLY A 29 -18.29 7.28 0.52
N LEU A 30 -17.43 6.52 -0.16
CA LEU A 30 -16.00 6.79 -0.13
C LEU A 30 -15.71 8.14 -0.77
N ASP A 31 -14.82 8.91 -0.14
CA ASP A 31 -14.35 10.18 -0.67
C ASP A 31 -13.22 9.94 -1.66
N VAL A 32 -13.60 9.52 -2.87
CA VAL A 32 -12.63 9.18 -3.91
C VAL A 32 -12.11 10.45 -4.56
N SER A 33 -10.81 10.68 -4.44
CA SER A 33 -10.13 11.86 -4.95
C SER A 33 -9.92 11.80 -6.46
N ALA A 34 -9.51 12.94 -7.04
CA ALA A 34 -9.25 13.02 -8.48
C ALA A 34 -8.14 12.06 -8.94
N TRP A 35 -7.19 11.70 -8.04
CA TRP A 35 -6.13 10.74 -8.37
C TRP A 35 -6.59 9.28 -8.30
N GLY A 36 -7.84 9.03 -7.93
CA GLY A 36 -8.45 7.69 -8.05
C GLY A 36 -8.58 6.90 -6.77
N GLY A 37 -8.03 7.35 -5.67
CA GLY A 37 -8.08 6.64 -4.40
C GLY A 37 -8.75 7.42 -3.28
N ALA A 38 -8.88 6.79 -2.14
CA ALA A 38 -9.45 7.39 -0.94
C ALA A 38 -8.46 7.31 0.21
N ILE A 39 -8.47 8.29 1.09
CA ILE A 39 -7.59 8.35 2.26
C ILE A 39 -8.44 8.18 3.51
N PHE A 40 -8.05 7.23 4.36
CA PHE A 40 -8.69 6.99 5.64
C PHE A 40 -7.71 7.37 6.76
N PRO A 41 -7.86 8.57 7.38
CA PRO A 41 -7.00 8.95 8.50
C PRO A 41 -7.24 8.04 9.69
N TRP A 42 -6.16 7.71 10.43
CA TRP A 42 -6.28 6.90 11.63
C TRP A 42 -6.71 7.77 12.81
N GLY A 43 -7.77 7.36 13.48
CA GLY A 43 -8.25 8.07 14.64
C GLY A 43 -8.70 9.49 14.34
N GLY A 44 -9.19 10.17 15.34
CA GLY A 44 -9.60 11.56 15.24
C GLY A 44 -8.45 12.51 15.58
N PRO A 45 -8.79 13.75 16.00
CA PRO A 45 -7.78 14.76 16.36
C PRO A 45 -6.80 14.30 17.44
N GLU A 46 -7.19 13.37 18.29
CA GLU A 46 -6.35 12.83 19.35
C GLU A 46 -5.80 11.44 19.04
N GLY A 47 -6.10 10.91 17.85
CA GLY A 47 -5.64 9.59 17.44
C GLY A 47 -4.20 9.58 16.97
N ALA A 48 -3.64 8.38 16.80
CA ALA A 48 -2.30 8.23 16.27
C ALA A 48 -2.22 8.83 14.87
N PRO A 49 -1.15 9.59 14.55
CA PRO A 49 -0.98 10.13 13.20
C PRO A 49 -0.74 9.00 12.20
N GLY A 50 -1.43 9.07 11.08
CA GLY A 50 -1.29 8.09 10.03
C GLY A 50 -2.55 8.00 9.19
N MET A 51 -2.43 7.25 8.09
CA MET A 51 -3.54 7.07 7.18
C MET A 51 -3.42 5.75 6.44
N THR A 52 -4.55 5.22 6.01
CA THR A 52 -4.61 4.08 5.10
C THR A 52 -5.16 4.56 3.77
N ILE A 53 -4.47 4.24 2.68
CA ILE A 53 -4.89 4.60 1.34
C ILE A 53 -5.57 3.41 0.69
N TRP A 54 -6.77 3.62 0.14
CA TRP A 54 -7.47 2.66 -0.67
C TRP A 54 -7.36 3.11 -2.13
N CYS A 55 -6.81 2.27 -3.01
CA CYS A 55 -6.59 2.70 -4.39
C CYS A 55 -6.66 1.54 -5.38
N PRO A 56 -7.62 1.56 -6.30
CA PRO A 56 -7.60 0.63 -7.43
C PRO A 56 -6.58 1.08 -8.48
N PHE A 57 -5.85 0.10 -9.02
CA PHE A 57 -4.86 0.30 -10.06
C PHE A 57 -5.37 -0.30 -11.37
N ALA A 58 -4.84 0.13 -12.50
CA ALA A 58 -5.13 -0.50 -13.78
C ALA A 58 -4.79 -1.99 -13.73
N GLN A 59 -5.60 -2.82 -14.38
CA GLN A 59 -5.43 -4.27 -14.34
C GLN A 59 -4.09 -4.71 -14.92
N ASP A 60 -3.55 -3.98 -15.86
CA ASP A 60 -2.27 -4.26 -16.52
C ASP A 60 -1.09 -3.52 -15.88
N THR A 61 -1.27 -2.93 -14.70
CA THR A 61 -0.19 -2.20 -14.04
C THR A 61 1.02 -3.09 -13.79
N GLY A 62 2.22 -2.52 -14.03
CA GLY A 62 3.47 -3.16 -13.67
C GLY A 62 3.96 -2.82 -12.25
N TYR A 63 3.20 -2.02 -11.52
CA TYR A 63 3.65 -1.50 -10.21
C TYR A 63 3.84 -2.60 -9.17
N MET A 64 3.09 -3.69 -9.29
CA MET A 64 3.16 -4.81 -8.35
C MET A 64 4.17 -5.89 -8.76
N ALA A 65 4.80 -5.73 -9.94
CA ALA A 65 5.79 -6.71 -10.40
C ALA A 65 6.97 -6.79 -9.43
N PRO A 66 7.60 -7.96 -9.23
CA PRO A 66 7.39 -9.21 -9.96
C PRO A 66 6.22 -10.06 -9.46
N SER A 67 5.41 -9.57 -8.53
CA SER A 67 4.23 -10.29 -8.08
C SER A 67 3.19 -10.38 -9.19
N ALA A 68 2.58 -11.56 -9.33
CA ALA A 68 1.46 -11.78 -10.24
C ALA A 68 0.11 -11.63 -9.53
N SER A 69 0.11 -11.32 -8.24
CA SER A 69 -1.11 -11.16 -7.45
C SER A 69 -1.91 -9.94 -7.90
N PRO A 70 -3.24 -10.00 -7.79
CA PRO A 70 -4.09 -8.87 -8.16
C PRO A 70 -4.15 -7.75 -7.12
N PHE A 71 -3.43 -7.90 -6.01
CA PHE A 71 -3.44 -6.90 -4.94
C PHE A 71 -2.08 -6.80 -4.27
N MET A 72 -1.88 -5.70 -3.56
CA MET A 72 -0.67 -5.46 -2.78
C MET A 72 -1.10 -4.70 -1.52
N VAL A 73 -0.61 -5.14 -0.37
CA VAL A 73 -0.85 -4.44 0.89
C VAL A 73 0.41 -3.68 1.28
N ASN A 74 0.25 -2.41 1.60
CA ASN A 74 1.32 -1.58 2.11
C ASN A 74 1.23 -1.53 3.63
N PHE A 75 2.30 -1.95 4.29
CA PHE A 75 2.41 -1.88 5.75
C PHE A 75 3.28 -0.69 6.13
N ARG A 76 2.82 0.06 7.11
CA ARG A 76 3.60 1.13 7.67
C ARG A 76 4.53 0.57 8.73
N VAL A 77 5.79 0.99 8.70
CA VAL A 77 6.84 0.43 9.57
C VAL A 77 7.56 1.56 10.31
N ALA A 78 8.17 1.19 11.45
CA ALA A 78 8.86 2.17 12.29
C ALA A 78 10.19 2.61 11.67
N ASP A 79 10.94 1.68 11.06
CA ASP A 79 12.24 1.96 10.46
C ASP A 79 12.43 1.06 9.23
N LEU A 80 12.21 1.61 8.06
CA LEU A 80 12.24 0.85 6.82
C LEU A 80 13.61 0.27 6.52
N ASP A 81 14.66 1.07 6.64
CA ASP A 81 16.01 0.59 6.30
C ASP A 81 16.45 -0.56 7.20
N ALA A 82 16.20 -0.43 8.51
CA ALA A 82 16.51 -1.49 9.46
C ALA A 82 15.70 -2.75 9.19
N LEU A 83 14.42 -2.59 8.83
CA LEU A 83 13.56 -3.72 8.51
C LEU A 83 14.03 -4.45 7.25
N LEU A 84 14.34 -3.72 6.19
CA LEU A 84 14.82 -4.35 4.94
C LEU A 84 16.12 -5.12 5.17
N ALA A 85 17.04 -4.56 5.95
CA ALA A 85 18.29 -5.25 6.30
C ALA A 85 18.01 -6.53 7.11
N ALA A 86 17.10 -6.45 8.07
CA ALA A 86 16.74 -7.62 8.88
C ALA A 86 16.09 -8.72 8.03
N LEU A 87 15.19 -8.33 7.13
CA LEU A 87 14.51 -9.31 6.26
C LEU A 87 15.50 -10.00 5.32
N ARG A 88 16.49 -9.27 4.79
CA ARG A 88 17.54 -9.87 3.98
C ARG A 88 18.36 -10.85 4.78
N ALA A 89 18.71 -10.51 6.00
CA ALA A 89 19.46 -11.41 6.90
C ALA A 89 18.66 -12.66 7.26
N GLU A 90 17.34 -12.56 7.30
CA GLU A 90 16.45 -13.70 7.59
C GLU A 90 16.16 -14.54 6.35
N GLY A 91 16.71 -14.20 5.20
CA GLY A 91 16.52 -14.96 3.96
C GLY A 91 15.24 -14.66 3.20
N CYS A 92 14.56 -13.57 3.54
CA CYS A 92 13.35 -13.17 2.83
C CYS A 92 13.69 -12.58 1.45
N GLN A 93 12.76 -12.72 0.51
CA GLN A 93 12.93 -12.19 -0.84
C GLN A 93 12.59 -10.70 -0.86
N VAL A 94 13.57 -9.87 -0.55
CA VAL A 94 13.45 -8.42 -0.59
C VAL A 94 13.84 -7.93 -1.96
N LEU A 95 13.00 -7.09 -2.59
CA LEU A 95 13.30 -6.55 -3.91
C LEU A 95 14.43 -5.52 -3.82
N ASP A 96 15.23 -5.40 -4.90
CA ASP A 96 16.36 -4.47 -4.94
C ASP A 96 15.96 -3.02 -5.17
N LYS A 97 14.66 -2.75 -5.32
CA LYS A 97 14.18 -1.39 -5.54
C LYS A 97 13.71 -0.76 -4.25
N THR A 98 13.95 0.54 -4.12
CA THR A 98 13.32 1.38 -3.12
C THR A 98 12.84 2.64 -3.81
N GLU A 99 11.88 3.31 -3.21
CA GLU A 99 11.30 4.53 -3.78
C GLU A 99 11.19 5.57 -2.68
N THR A 100 11.63 6.79 -2.97
CA THR A 100 11.52 7.91 -2.04
C THR A 100 10.74 9.01 -2.72
N SER A 101 9.69 9.51 -2.06
CA SER A 101 8.85 10.57 -2.59
C SER A 101 8.36 11.44 -1.45
N GLU A 102 7.50 12.41 -1.78
CA GLU A 102 6.85 13.25 -0.76
C GLU A 102 5.98 12.43 0.19
N GLN A 103 5.45 11.29 -0.26
CA GLN A 103 4.64 10.39 0.55
C GLN A 103 5.48 9.54 1.48
N GLY A 104 6.79 9.52 1.30
CA GLY A 104 7.69 8.78 2.16
C GLY A 104 8.64 7.86 1.39
N LYS A 105 9.14 6.86 2.10
CA LYS A 105 10.12 5.92 1.60
C LYS A 105 9.52 4.52 1.57
N PHE A 106 9.71 3.82 0.47
CA PHE A 106 9.04 2.53 0.23
C PHE A 106 10.05 1.46 -0.16
N GLY A 107 9.79 0.24 0.29
CA GLY A 107 10.50 -0.95 -0.11
C GLY A 107 9.52 -2.10 -0.29
N TRP A 108 9.96 -3.18 -0.92
CA TRP A 108 9.10 -4.31 -1.27
C TRP A 108 9.71 -5.62 -0.86
N VAL A 109 8.89 -6.52 -0.37
CA VAL A 109 9.26 -7.89 -0.06
C VAL A 109 8.17 -8.82 -0.60
N MET A 110 8.60 -9.96 -1.13
CA MET A 110 7.67 -11.01 -1.56
C MET A 110 7.40 -11.91 -0.37
N ASP A 111 6.12 -12.15 -0.07
CA ASP A 111 5.74 -13.09 0.95
C ASP A 111 5.76 -14.53 0.41
N PRO A 112 5.55 -15.56 1.26
CA PRO A 112 5.60 -16.96 0.79
C PRO A 112 4.56 -17.31 -0.26
N GLU A 113 3.51 -16.52 -0.39
CA GLU A 113 2.45 -16.76 -1.38
C GLU A 113 2.66 -15.97 -2.69
N GLY A 114 3.71 -15.13 -2.74
CA GLY A 114 3.98 -14.33 -3.93
C GLY A 114 3.22 -13.05 -4.00
#